data_1627853b3309c68f5e956eb69fc33580
#
_entry.id   1627853b3309c68f5e956eb69fc33580
#
_cell.length_a   1.000
_cell.length_b   1.000
_cell.length_c   1.000
_cell.angle_alpha   90.00
_cell.angle_beta   90.00
_cell.angle_gamma   90.00
#
_symmetry.space_group_name_H-M   'P 1'
#
loop_
_entity.id
_entity.type
_entity.pdbx_description
1 polymer ?
#
loop_
_entity_poly.entity_id
_entity_poly.type
_entity_poly.pdbx_seq_one_letter_code
_entity_poly.pdbx_strand_id
1 'polypeptide(L)'
;MAGGADGALAPDAAERMIWPGWSERQVFRAVGLPDESGTATTWAFDATGAWSAEKVAEIAAVLGVEGEPELVDGSWTVGPLDGSAAYVMVYPDGQAGLNYYDPATDPWNCEEVRDGTAAECPDLGPAPGDDEARQLTRDLLAELGLDPEGFEYEISKDEGSGWISVAANQVLDGSRTGVAWWASFTGAGLQSLSGSLATLVELGDYPVVGAAEAVTRITDPRFGTIGGFSILPAARGGAVLEGDVAVEAEALPEVLPVEPSPTEPPAPPAAGSPVRWPVEDVAITGAELGLAQWNTTDGASLLVPAWELAAEDGRTWTVLALAEDALDMNPLD
;
A
#
# COMPACT_ATOMS: atom_id res chain seq x y z
N MET A 1 -30.98 19.35 29.11
CA MET A 1 -30.56 20.23 28.00
C MET A 1 -29.36 19.53 27.38
N ALA A 2 -29.62 18.78 26.32
CA ALA A 2 -28.60 18.06 25.57
C ALA A 2 -28.01 19.00 24.52
N GLY A 3 -26.69 19.27 24.62
CA GLY A 3 -25.94 19.93 23.59
C GLY A 3 -25.38 18.88 22.63
N GLY A 4 -26.03 18.72 21.46
CA GLY A 4 -25.46 17.93 20.39
C GLY A 4 -24.21 18.63 19.85
N ALA A 5 -23.10 17.90 19.79
CA ALA A 5 -21.95 18.31 19.01
C ALA A 5 -22.29 18.04 17.53
N ASP A 6 -22.63 19.10 16.79
CA ASP A 6 -22.63 19.08 15.34
C ASP A 6 -21.18 18.94 14.88
N GLY A 7 -20.79 17.70 14.59
CA GLY A 7 -19.58 17.42 13.83
C GLY A 7 -19.81 17.83 12.38
N ALA A 8 -19.61 19.10 12.06
CA ALA A 8 -19.53 19.55 10.68
C ALA A 8 -18.32 18.89 10.03
N LEU A 9 -18.56 17.99 9.07
CA LEU A 9 -17.52 17.47 8.18
C LEU A 9 -16.80 18.65 7.51
N ALA A 10 -15.47 18.55 7.42
CA ALA A 10 -14.67 19.54 6.74
C ALA A 10 -15.22 19.79 5.31
N PRO A 11 -15.19 21.03 4.80
CA PRO A 11 -15.76 21.39 3.47
C PRO A 11 -15.24 20.52 2.33
N ASP A 12 -13.98 20.06 2.42
CA ASP A 12 -13.33 19.20 1.43
C ASP A 12 -13.92 17.77 1.36
N ALA A 13 -14.55 17.30 2.43
CA ALA A 13 -15.25 16.01 2.43
C ALA A 13 -16.63 16.07 1.77
N ALA A 14 -17.25 17.25 1.74
CA ALA A 14 -18.55 17.45 1.10
C ALA A 14 -18.43 17.58 -0.43
N GLU A 15 -17.32 18.11 -0.95
CA GLU A 15 -17.06 18.19 -2.39
C GLU A 15 -16.74 16.82 -3.00
N ARG A 16 -16.31 15.84 -2.21
CA ARG A 16 -16.01 14.46 -2.65
C ARG A 16 -17.16 13.47 -2.49
N MET A 17 -18.37 13.91 -2.19
CA MET A 17 -19.55 13.08 -2.41
C MET A 17 -19.77 12.97 -3.94
N ILE A 18 -18.97 12.12 -4.58
CA ILE A 18 -19.11 11.76 -5.99
C ILE A 18 -20.46 11.04 -6.11
N TRP A 19 -21.43 11.75 -6.64
CA TRP A 19 -22.67 11.12 -7.09
C TRP A 19 -22.32 10.09 -8.17
N PRO A 20 -22.89 8.88 -8.15
CA PRO A 20 -22.65 7.92 -9.23
C PRO A 20 -22.93 8.57 -10.59
N GLY A 21 -21.89 8.79 -11.40
CA GLY A 21 -22.00 9.43 -12.71
C GLY A 21 -21.16 10.70 -12.92
N TRP A 22 -20.49 11.23 -11.91
CA TRP A 22 -19.65 12.45 -12.02
C TRP A 22 -18.15 12.11 -12.08
N SER A 23 -17.74 11.14 -12.89
CA SER A 23 -16.32 11.01 -13.25
C SER A 23 -16.06 11.92 -14.45
N GLU A 24 -15.19 12.90 -14.29
CA GLU A 24 -14.62 13.62 -15.43
C GLU A 24 -13.92 12.60 -16.33
N ARG A 25 -14.25 12.66 -17.63
CA ARG A 25 -13.58 11.84 -18.63
C ARG A 25 -12.22 12.44 -18.90
N GLN A 26 -11.19 11.62 -18.84
CA GLN A 26 -9.82 12.07 -19.05
C GLN A 26 -9.31 11.60 -20.41
N VAL A 27 -8.58 12.47 -21.09
CA VAL A 27 -7.82 12.16 -22.30
C VAL A 27 -6.36 12.45 -22.01
N PHE A 28 -5.52 11.42 -22.11
CA PHE A 28 -4.11 11.52 -21.77
C PHE A 28 -3.26 11.79 -23.00
N ARG A 29 -2.26 12.66 -22.84
CA ARG A 29 -1.29 12.99 -23.89
C ARG A 29 0.13 12.93 -23.35
N ALA A 30 1.01 12.22 -24.04
CA ALA A 30 2.45 12.28 -23.76
C ALA A 30 3.00 13.64 -24.22
N VAL A 31 3.76 14.30 -23.35
CA VAL A 31 4.41 15.58 -23.66
C VAL A 31 5.89 15.50 -23.29
N GLY A 32 6.75 15.47 -24.31
CA GLY A 32 8.21 15.42 -24.10
C GLY A 32 8.74 14.09 -23.55
N LEU A 33 7.93 13.04 -23.52
CA LEU A 33 8.36 11.72 -23.06
C LEU A 33 9.09 10.94 -24.15
N PRO A 34 10.10 10.10 -23.77
CA PRO A 34 10.79 9.25 -24.73
C PRO A 34 9.88 8.12 -25.23
N ASP A 35 10.05 7.76 -26.52
CA ASP A 35 9.33 6.66 -27.19
C ASP A 35 10.25 5.46 -27.45
N GLU A 36 11.44 5.47 -26.87
CA GLU A 36 12.40 4.39 -27.05
C GLU A 36 11.99 3.20 -26.20
N SER A 37 11.82 2.05 -26.86
CA SER A 37 11.62 0.74 -26.22
C SER A 37 12.94 0.20 -25.67
N GLY A 38 12.86 -0.70 -24.70
CA GLY A 38 14.03 -1.30 -24.05
C GLY A 38 13.78 -2.72 -23.60
N THR A 39 14.55 -3.15 -22.62
CA THR A 39 14.32 -4.37 -21.85
C THR A 39 14.39 -4.06 -20.37
N ALA A 40 13.66 -4.84 -19.56
CA ALA A 40 13.72 -4.78 -18.11
C ALA A 40 13.48 -6.15 -17.49
N THR A 41 14.10 -6.42 -16.36
CA THR A 41 14.04 -7.71 -15.69
C THR A 41 12.67 -7.88 -15.01
N THR A 42 12.11 -9.08 -15.14
CA THR A 42 10.88 -9.53 -14.49
C THR A 42 11.23 -10.60 -13.47
N TRP A 43 10.48 -10.63 -12.36
CA TRP A 43 10.71 -11.55 -11.25
C TRP A 43 9.43 -12.28 -10.88
N ALA A 44 9.56 -13.49 -10.35
CA ALA A 44 8.47 -14.23 -9.74
C ALA A 44 8.71 -14.41 -8.25
N PHE A 45 7.64 -14.50 -7.46
CA PHE A 45 7.72 -14.93 -6.09
C PHE A 45 7.63 -16.46 -6.04
N ASP A 46 8.62 -17.10 -5.43
CA ASP A 46 8.59 -18.53 -5.13
C ASP A 46 8.25 -18.74 -3.64
N ALA A 47 6.99 -19.06 -3.40
CA ALA A 47 6.46 -19.34 -2.07
C ALA A 47 6.67 -20.80 -1.64
N THR A 48 7.14 -21.69 -2.53
CA THR A 48 7.19 -23.15 -2.27
C THR A 48 8.07 -23.53 -1.10
N GLY A 49 9.19 -22.82 -0.88
CA GLY A 49 10.10 -23.04 0.23
C GLY A 49 9.55 -22.57 1.59
N ALA A 50 8.61 -21.64 1.59
CA ALA A 50 8.00 -21.08 2.79
C ALA A 50 6.70 -21.81 3.19
N TRP A 51 6.05 -22.51 2.26
CA TRP A 51 4.78 -23.19 2.47
C TRP A 51 4.94 -24.61 2.98
N SER A 52 5.35 -24.76 4.26
CA SER A 52 5.44 -26.09 4.89
C SER A 52 5.26 -25.98 6.41
N ALA A 53 4.76 -27.04 7.05
CA ALA A 53 4.62 -27.09 8.49
C ALA A 53 5.96 -26.88 9.23
N GLU A 54 7.06 -27.43 8.68
CA GLU A 54 8.40 -27.26 9.24
C GLU A 54 8.83 -25.79 9.25
N LYS A 55 8.64 -25.09 8.12
CA LYS A 55 9.00 -23.66 8.02
C LYS A 55 8.16 -22.79 8.94
N VAL A 56 6.87 -23.08 9.04
CA VAL A 56 5.97 -22.34 9.92
C VAL A 56 6.30 -22.57 11.40
N ALA A 57 6.71 -23.79 11.77
CA ALA A 57 7.22 -24.08 13.12
C ALA A 57 8.50 -23.29 13.45
N GLU A 58 9.44 -23.18 12.49
CA GLU A 58 10.66 -22.39 12.65
C GLU A 58 10.30 -20.90 12.89
N ILE A 59 9.39 -20.36 12.08
CA ILE A 59 8.92 -18.96 12.20
C ILE A 59 8.24 -18.73 13.55
N ALA A 60 7.36 -19.64 13.98
CA ALA A 60 6.67 -19.56 15.26
C ALA A 60 7.68 -19.56 16.42
N ALA A 61 8.73 -20.38 16.32
CA ALA A 61 9.80 -20.42 17.33
C ALA A 61 10.59 -19.09 17.40
N VAL A 62 10.89 -18.46 16.25
CA VAL A 62 11.53 -17.12 16.18
C VAL A 62 10.64 -16.07 16.84
N LEU A 63 9.32 -16.13 16.58
CA LEU A 63 8.34 -15.18 17.11
C LEU A 63 7.85 -15.51 18.54
N GLY A 64 8.36 -16.58 19.13
CA GLY A 64 7.99 -16.99 20.49
C GLY A 64 6.57 -17.53 20.64
N VAL A 65 5.95 -18.01 19.55
CA VAL A 65 4.60 -18.58 19.57
C VAL A 65 4.67 -20.06 19.86
N GLU A 66 3.99 -20.49 20.93
CA GLU A 66 3.92 -21.91 21.32
C GLU A 66 2.80 -22.64 20.58
N GLY A 67 3.05 -23.87 20.18
CA GLY A 67 2.09 -24.76 19.53
C GLY A 67 2.69 -25.53 18.35
N GLU A 68 1.88 -26.40 17.78
CA GLU A 68 2.25 -27.15 16.57
C GLU A 68 1.53 -26.50 15.36
N PRO A 69 2.16 -26.49 14.17
CA PRO A 69 1.50 -25.97 12.97
C PRO A 69 0.29 -26.82 12.58
N GLU A 70 -0.84 -26.17 12.40
CA GLU A 70 -2.08 -26.79 11.93
C GLU A 70 -2.58 -26.08 10.68
N LEU A 71 -3.28 -26.82 9.80
CA LEU A 71 -3.91 -26.22 8.62
C LEU A 71 -5.35 -25.84 8.98
N VAL A 72 -5.59 -24.53 9.13
CA VAL A 72 -6.89 -23.96 9.48
C VAL A 72 -7.39 -23.11 8.30
N ASP A 73 -8.54 -23.47 7.74
CA ASP A 73 -9.15 -22.79 6.59
C ASP A 73 -8.18 -22.55 5.41
N GLY A 74 -7.28 -23.52 5.19
CA GLY A 74 -6.29 -23.46 4.12
C GLY A 74 -5.02 -22.68 4.44
N SER A 75 -4.88 -22.08 5.62
CA SER A 75 -3.67 -21.38 6.06
C SER A 75 -2.93 -22.18 7.14
N TRP A 76 -1.60 -22.17 7.11
CA TRP A 76 -0.82 -22.70 8.22
C TRP A 76 -0.91 -21.77 9.42
N THR A 77 -1.23 -22.32 10.59
CA THR A 77 -1.45 -21.52 11.81
C THR A 77 -0.73 -22.19 12.99
N VAL A 78 -0.11 -21.36 13.85
CA VAL A 78 0.41 -21.76 15.17
C VAL A 78 -0.17 -20.78 16.19
N GLY A 79 -0.66 -21.30 17.30
CA GLY A 79 -1.32 -20.50 18.34
C GLY A 79 -2.83 -20.32 18.12
N PRO A 80 -3.53 -19.76 19.11
CA PRO A 80 -4.98 -19.62 19.09
C PRO A 80 -5.45 -18.39 18.28
N LEU A 81 -6.45 -18.56 17.44
CA LEU A 81 -7.06 -17.47 16.65
C LEU A 81 -8.18 -16.74 17.38
N ASP A 82 -8.46 -17.08 18.62
CA ASP A 82 -9.53 -16.46 19.43
C ASP A 82 -9.09 -15.19 20.19
N GLY A 83 -7.84 -14.76 19.98
CA GLY A 83 -7.28 -13.58 20.63
C GLY A 83 -6.82 -13.82 22.08
N SER A 84 -6.73 -15.07 22.53
CA SER A 84 -6.29 -15.40 23.90
C SER A 84 -4.76 -15.40 24.08
N ALA A 85 -3.99 -15.56 23.00
CA ALA A 85 -2.54 -15.51 22.99
C ALA A 85 -2.01 -15.14 21.60
N ALA A 86 -0.67 -15.00 21.49
CA ALA A 86 -0.01 -14.74 20.22
C ALA A 86 -0.22 -15.88 19.21
N TYR A 87 -0.30 -15.52 17.95
CA TYR A 87 -0.41 -16.48 16.84
C TYR A 87 0.42 -16.07 15.63
N VAL A 88 0.75 -17.07 14.81
CA VAL A 88 1.33 -16.94 13.48
C VAL A 88 0.38 -17.55 12.47
N MET A 89 0.17 -16.90 11.35
CA MET A 89 -0.56 -17.43 10.20
C MET A 89 0.26 -17.21 8.93
N VAL A 90 0.35 -18.23 8.08
CA VAL A 90 0.93 -18.15 6.74
C VAL A 90 -0.12 -18.52 5.71
N TYR A 91 -0.34 -17.64 4.74
CA TYR A 91 -1.39 -17.77 3.73
C TYR A 91 -0.92 -18.57 2.52
N PRO A 92 -1.84 -19.33 1.85
CA PRO A 92 -1.55 -20.07 0.61
C PRO A 92 -1.61 -19.16 -0.62
N ASP A 93 -1.05 -17.98 -0.52
CA ASP A 93 -0.94 -17.04 -1.64
C ASP A 93 0.42 -17.17 -2.35
N GLY A 94 0.55 -16.52 -3.50
CA GLY A 94 1.78 -16.55 -4.28
C GLY A 94 3.00 -15.96 -3.57
N GLN A 95 2.82 -15.39 -2.39
CA GLN A 95 3.88 -14.77 -1.60
C GLN A 95 4.14 -15.49 -0.26
N ALA A 96 3.36 -16.51 0.10
CA ALA A 96 3.34 -17.09 1.44
C ALA A 96 3.29 -15.99 2.50
N GLY A 97 2.27 -15.13 2.40
CA GLY A 97 2.10 -13.97 3.27
C GLY A 97 2.04 -14.39 4.73
N LEU A 98 2.90 -13.78 5.57
CA LEU A 98 2.95 -14.01 7.01
C LEU A 98 2.13 -12.94 7.72
N ASN A 99 1.41 -13.37 8.76
CA ASN A 99 0.79 -12.51 9.74
C ASN A 99 1.09 -13.06 11.15
N TYR A 100 1.66 -12.21 11.99
CA TYR A 100 1.83 -12.45 13.43
C TYR A 100 1.10 -11.36 14.21
N TYR A 101 0.48 -11.73 15.31
CA TYR A 101 -0.14 -10.80 16.22
C TYR A 101 -0.08 -11.34 17.66
N ASP A 102 0.24 -10.45 18.60
CA ASP A 102 0.21 -10.73 20.03
C ASP A 102 -0.77 -9.80 20.75
N PRO A 103 -1.93 -10.29 21.19
CA PRO A 103 -2.92 -9.49 21.91
C PRO A 103 -2.42 -8.98 23.26
N ALA A 104 -1.40 -9.59 23.86
CA ALA A 104 -0.84 -9.15 25.14
C ALA A 104 0.00 -7.87 25.03
N THR A 105 0.44 -7.54 23.83
CA THR A 105 1.22 -6.34 23.53
C THR A 105 0.41 -5.29 22.76
N ASP A 106 -0.90 -5.50 22.59
CA ASP A 106 -1.78 -4.56 21.90
C ASP A 106 -2.30 -3.47 22.85
N PRO A 107 -1.98 -2.19 22.63
CA PRO A 107 -2.43 -1.09 23.48
C PRO A 107 -3.93 -0.81 23.36
N TRP A 108 -4.58 -1.34 22.33
CA TRP A 108 -6.03 -1.21 22.12
C TRP A 108 -6.83 -2.44 22.56
N ASN A 109 -6.17 -3.48 23.06
CA ASN A 109 -6.83 -4.65 23.65
C ASN A 109 -7.35 -4.33 25.06
N CYS A 110 -8.37 -3.46 25.12
CA CYS A 110 -8.95 -2.94 26.35
C CYS A 110 -9.98 -3.91 26.90
N GLU A 111 -10.02 -4.11 28.24
CA GLU A 111 -11.07 -4.91 28.86
C GLU A 111 -12.41 -4.17 28.78
N GLU A 112 -13.45 -4.84 28.23
CA GLU A 112 -14.80 -4.33 28.24
C GLU A 112 -15.36 -4.32 29.66
N VAL A 113 -15.61 -3.13 30.19
CA VAL A 113 -16.24 -2.98 31.49
C VAL A 113 -17.77 -3.01 31.34
N ARG A 114 -18.40 -4.06 31.86
CA ARG A 114 -19.82 -4.37 31.67
C ARG A 114 -20.81 -3.42 32.37
N ASP A 115 -20.35 -2.44 33.13
CA ASP A 115 -21.19 -1.55 33.95
C ASP A 115 -21.27 -0.11 33.45
N GLY A 116 -20.79 0.15 32.19
CA GLY A 116 -20.84 1.47 31.55
C GLY A 116 -19.74 2.44 32.00
N THR A 117 -18.72 1.97 32.69
CA THR A 117 -17.45 2.69 32.87
C THR A 117 -16.62 2.63 31.59
N ALA A 118 -15.68 3.55 31.42
CA ALA A 118 -14.78 3.53 30.26
C ALA A 118 -13.95 2.24 30.27
N ALA A 119 -13.72 1.67 29.09
CA ALA A 119 -12.83 0.52 28.93
C ALA A 119 -11.44 0.86 29.52
N GLU A 120 -10.86 -0.08 30.27
CA GLU A 120 -9.52 0.06 30.84
C GLU A 120 -8.53 -0.61 29.90
N CYS A 121 -7.66 0.19 29.27
CA CYS A 121 -6.66 -0.31 28.34
C CYS A 121 -5.34 -0.60 29.07
N PRO A 122 -4.54 -1.57 28.61
CA PRO A 122 -3.29 -1.92 29.25
C PRO A 122 -2.27 -0.77 29.15
N ASP A 123 -1.57 -0.47 30.24
CA ASP A 123 -0.38 0.39 30.21
C ASP A 123 0.84 -0.48 29.86
N LEU A 124 1.24 -0.44 28.60
CA LEU A 124 2.35 -1.23 28.07
C LEU A 124 3.71 -0.51 28.20
N GLY A 125 3.71 0.69 28.78
CA GLY A 125 4.90 1.53 28.85
C GLY A 125 5.22 2.24 27.51
N PRO A 126 6.34 2.98 27.45
CA PRO A 126 6.73 3.71 26.25
C PRO A 126 7.21 2.75 25.16
N ALA A 127 6.80 3.00 23.91
CA ALA A 127 7.34 2.31 22.74
C ALA A 127 8.86 2.54 22.62
N PRO A 128 9.59 1.64 21.91
CA PRO A 128 11.01 1.84 21.63
C PRO A 128 11.24 3.11 20.81
N GLY A 129 12.46 3.68 20.92
CA GLY A 129 12.86 4.80 20.08
C GLY A 129 13.06 4.41 18.61
N ASP A 130 13.09 5.39 17.71
CA ASP A 130 13.15 5.18 16.25
C ASP A 130 14.32 4.25 15.82
N ASP A 131 15.53 4.51 16.33
CA ASP A 131 16.70 3.69 15.99
C ASP A 131 16.61 2.27 16.58
N GLU A 132 16.03 2.14 17.77
CA GLU A 132 15.81 0.85 18.44
C GLU A 132 14.76 0.02 17.69
N ALA A 133 13.62 0.62 17.31
CA ALA A 133 12.58 -0.04 16.53
C ALA A 133 13.11 -0.52 15.16
N ARG A 134 13.90 0.34 14.50
CA ARG A 134 14.57 -0.02 13.24
C ARG A 134 15.51 -1.21 13.43
N GLN A 135 16.32 -1.20 14.51
CA GLN A 135 17.26 -2.28 14.79
C GLN A 135 16.52 -3.59 15.13
N LEU A 136 15.48 -3.52 15.96
CA LEU A 136 14.64 -4.69 16.28
C LEU A 136 14.02 -5.31 15.01
N THR A 137 13.56 -4.48 14.08
CA THR A 137 13.02 -4.96 12.81
C THR A 137 14.11 -5.63 11.96
N ARG A 138 15.30 -5.04 11.87
CA ARG A 138 16.43 -5.63 11.12
C ARG A 138 16.85 -7.00 11.68
N ASP A 139 16.95 -7.10 13.00
CA ASP A 139 17.33 -8.34 13.68
C ASP A 139 16.25 -9.41 13.45
N LEU A 140 14.99 -9.05 13.56
CA LEU A 140 13.85 -9.93 13.31
C LEU A 140 13.82 -10.47 11.87
N LEU A 141 14.03 -9.61 10.86
CA LEU A 141 14.10 -10.04 9.46
C LEU A 141 15.28 -11.00 9.24
N ALA A 142 16.44 -10.73 9.87
CA ALA A 142 17.59 -11.64 9.81
C ALA A 142 17.29 -13.00 10.43
N GLU A 143 16.61 -13.06 11.57
CA GLU A 143 16.21 -14.31 12.24
C GLU A 143 15.19 -15.11 11.41
N LEU A 144 14.35 -14.41 10.63
CA LEU A 144 13.44 -15.04 9.67
C LEU A 144 14.15 -15.53 8.38
N GLY A 145 15.44 -15.23 8.24
CA GLY A 145 16.28 -15.65 7.12
C GLY A 145 16.30 -14.70 5.93
N LEU A 146 15.84 -13.47 6.13
CA LEU A 146 15.88 -12.41 5.12
C LEU A 146 17.17 -11.59 5.25
N ASP A 147 17.65 -11.01 4.15
CA ASP A 147 18.77 -10.06 4.19
C ASP A 147 18.28 -8.66 4.57
N PRO A 148 18.60 -8.16 5.78
CA PRO A 148 18.13 -6.84 6.22
C PRO A 148 18.66 -5.67 5.39
N GLU A 149 19.75 -5.84 4.64
CA GLU A 149 20.30 -4.80 3.78
C GLU A 149 19.51 -4.64 2.47
N GLY A 150 18.65 -5.61 2.14
CA GLY A 150 17.72 -5.53 1.02
C GLY A 150 16.49 -4.65 1.26
N PHE A 151 16.45 -3.90 2.37
CA PHE A 151 15.28 -3.09 2.73
C PHE A 151 15.65 -1.66 3.11
N GLU A 152 14.74 -0.75 2.76
CA GLU A 152 14.70 0.62 3.29
C GLU A 152 13.66 0.71 4.40
N TYR A 153 14.04 1.34 5.53
CA TYR A 153 13.23 1.36 6.74
C TYR A 153 12.60 2.73 6.97
N GLU A 154 11.28 2.77 6.99
CA GLU A 154 10.48 3.95 7.30
C GLU A 154 9.76 3.75 8.62
N ILE A 155 9.71 4.81 9.44
CA ILE A 155 9.11 4.76 10.76
C ILE A 155 7.85 5.62 10.76
N SER A 156 6.78 5.07 11.30
CA SER A 156 5.53 5.76 11.59
C SER A 156 5.21 5.63 13.07
N LYS A 157 4.88 6.74 13.72
CA LYS A 157 4.45 6.78 15.12
C LYS A 157 3.37 7.83 15.29
N ASP A 158 2.48 7.59 16.24
CA ASP A 158 1.53 8.58 16.70
C ASP A 158 1.95 9.04 18.09
N GLU A 159 2.19 10.35 18.25
CA GLU A 159 2.68 10.91 19.51
C GLU A 159 1.69 10.62 20.65
N GLY A 160 2.18 9.93 21.67
CA GLY A 160 1.40 9.59 22.87
C GLY A 160 0.59 8.29 22.76
N SER A 161 0.63 7.56 21.65
CA SER A 161 -0.07 6.27 21.51
C SER A 161 0.64 5.10 22.21
N GLY A 162 1.92 5.25 22.59
CA GLY A 162 2.72 4.15 23.11
C GLY A 162 3.05 3.06 22.08
N TRP A 163 2.94 3.41 20.79
CA TRP A 163 3.07 2.52 19.65
C TRP A 163 4.00 3.11 18.58
N ILE A 164 4.76 2.26 17.90
CA ILE A 164 5.64 2.61 16.78
C ILE A 164 5.57 1.51 15.73
N SER A 165 5.52 1.88 14.46
CA SER A 165 5.56 0.95 13.34
C SER A 165 6.77 1.22 12.45
N VAL A 166 7.35 0.15 11.94
CA VAL A 166 8.45 0.17 10.97
C VAL A 166 8.00 -0.54 9.70
N ALA A 167 8.03 0.18 8.59
CA ALA A 167 7.89 -0.39 7.26
C ALA A 167 9.29 -0.68 6.70
N ALA A 168 9.62 -1.95 6.47
CA ALA A 168 10.83 -2.36 5.76
C ALA A 168 10.46 -2.60 4.29
N ASN A 169 10.70 -1.60 3.45
CA ASN A 169 10.38 -1.61 2.02
C ASN A 169 11.48 -2.36 1.26
N GLN A 170 11.13 -3.44 0.58
CA GLN A 170 12.09 -4.22 -0.20
C GLN A 170 12.64 -3.41 -1.37
N VAL A 171 13.96 -3.44 -1.53
CA VAL A 171 14.68 -2.78 -2.62
C VAL A 171 15.37 -3.83 -3.48
N LEU A 172 15.19 -3.73 -4.79
CA LEU A 172 15.82 -4.58 -5.79
C LEU A 172 16.44 -3.69 -6.87
N ASP A 173 17.73 -3.84 -7.12
CA ASP A 173 18.49 -3.03 -8.09
C ASP A 173 18.31 -1.51 -7.91
N GLY A 174 18.17 -1.06 -6.66
CA GLY A 174 18.00 0.35 -6.31
C GLY A 174 16.59 0.89 -6.48
N SER A 175 15.62 0.03 -6.83
CA SER A 175 14.20 0.38 -6.93
C SER A 175 13.38 -0.35 -5.87
N ARG A 176 12.39 0.32 -5.27
CA ARG A 176 11.43 -0.33 -4.38
C ARG A 176 10.52 -1.25 -5.19
N THR A 177 10.29 -2.45 -4.67
CA THR A 177 9.45 -3.47 -5.34
C THR A 177 7.96 -3.29 -5.07
N GLY A 178 7.58 -2.40 -4.16
CA GLY A 178 6.20 -2.31 -3.64
C GLY A 178 5.88 -3.37 -2.58
N VAL A 179 6.80 -4.28 -2.29
CA VAL A 179 6.68 -5.25 -1.21
C VAL A 179 7.30 -4.69 0.07
N ALA A 180 6.61 -4.82 1.19
CA ALA A 180 7.11 -4.34 2.47
C ALA A 180 6.81 -5.34 3.59
N TRP A 181 7.67 -5.36 4.58
CA TRP A 181 7.41 -5.90 5.89
C TRP A 181 6.96 -4.80 6.83
N TRP A 182 5.97 -5.09 7.65
CA TRP A 182 5.43 -4.18 8.64
C TRP A 182 5.60 -4.78 10.02
N ALA A 183 6.36 -4.12 10.89
CA ALA A 183 6.55 -4.50 12.27
C ALA A 183 6.05 -3.40 13.18
N SER A 184 5.19 -3.73 14.14
CA SER A 184 4.66 -2.79 15.12
C SER A 184 5.11 -3.17 16.52
N PHE A 185 5.57 -2.18 17.28
CA PHE A 185 6.09 -2.37 18.63
C PHE A 185 5.40 -1.47 19.63
N THR A 186 5.27 -1.98 20.85
CA THR A 186 4.87 -1.23 22.04
C THR A 186 5.95 -1.36 23.11
N GLY A 187 5.76 -0.75 24.27
CA GLY A 187 6.69 -0.93 25.39
C GLY A 187 6.76 -2.36 25.92
N ALA A 188 5.79 -3.21 25.60
CA ALA A 188 5.77 -4.63 25.95
C ALA A 188 6.47 -5.54 24.90
N GLY A 189 6.80 -5.02 23.72
CA GLY A 189 7.50 -5.77 22.67
C GLY A 189 6.82 -5.72 21.30
N LEU A 190 7.07 -6.74 20.47
CA LEU A 190 6.47 -6.89 19.15
C LEU A 190 4.96 -7.17 19.28
N GLN A 191 4.15 -6.29 18.69
CA GLN A 191 2.69 -6.43 18.67
C GLN A 191 2.22 -7.17 17.41
N SER A 192 2.75 -6.78 16.25
CA SER A 192 2.36 -7.40 14.98
C SER A 192 3.52 -7.40 14.00
N LEU A 193 3.52 -8.40 13.12
CA LEU A 193 4.43 -8.51 11.99
C LEU A 193 3.69 -9.06 10.80
N SER A 194 3.86 -8.43 9.65
CA SER A 194 3.33 -8.96 8.39
C SER A 194 4.29 -8.72 7.24
N GLY A 195 4.31 -9.64 6.27
CA GLY A 195 5.16 -9.52 5.09
C GLY A 195 5.17 -10.79 4.25
N SER A 196 5.99 -10.82 3.20
CA SER A 196 6.13 -11.94 2.27
C SER A 196 7.32 -12.82 2.63
N LEU A 197 7.08 -14.13 2.76
CA LEU A 197 8.12 -15.14 2.99
C LEU A 197 8.68 -15.73 1.68
N ALA A 198 8.04 -15.45 0.54
CA ALA A 198 8.49 -15.96 -0.75
C ALA A 198 9.83 -15.35 -1.15
N THR A 199 10.65 -16.16 -1.82
CA THR A 199 11.90 -15.69 -2.43
C THR A 199 11.65 -15.15 -3.83
N LEU A 200 12.40 -14.12 -4.24
CA LEU A 200 12.35 -13.63 -5.61
C LEU A 200 13.23 -14.50 -6.52
N VAL A 201 12.67 -14.93 -7.64
CA VAL A 201 13.33 -15.67 -8.70
C VAL A 201 13.31 -14.85 -9.98
N GLU A 202 14.48 -14.57 -10.52
CA GLU A 202 14.62 -13.84 -11.79
C GLU A 202 14.06 -14.66 -12.96
N LEU A 203 13.14 -14.08 -13.72
CA LEU A 203 12.60 -14.65 -14.95
C LEU A 203 13.40 -14.22 -16.20
N GLY A 204 14.26 -13.22 -16.07
CA GLY A 204 15.07 -12.64 -17.12
C GLY A 204 14.53 -11.32 -17.66
N ASP A 205 15.19 -10.84 -18.72
CA ASP A 205 14.86 -9.58 -19.37
C ASP A 205 13.72 -9.73 -20.38
N TYR A 206 12.73 -8.86 -20.24
CA TYR A 206 11.57 -8.80 -21.12
C TYR A 206 11.55 -7.47 -21.89
N PRO A 207 11.05 -7.47 -23.15
CA PRO A 207 10.90 -6.23 -23.90
C PRO A 207 9.87 -5.32 -23.23
N VAL A 208 10.18 -4.02 -23.16
CA VAL A 208 9.31 -2.99 -22.60
C VAL A 208 9.06 -1.89 -23.61
N VAL A 209 7.86 -1.33 -23.60
CA VAL A 209 7.47 -0.20 -24.44
C VAL A 209 8.05 1.11 -23.92
N GLY A 210 8.18 2.10 -24.79
CA GLY A 210 8.57 3.46 -24.41
C GLY A 210 7.50 4.18 -23.58
N ALA A 211 7.92 5.20 -22.83
CA ALA A 211 7.04 5.96 -21.96
C ALA A 211 5.87 6.64 -22.72
N ALA A 212 6.12 7.14 -23.93
CA ALA A 212 5.08 7.76 -24.74
C ALA A 212 4.01 6.74 -25.20
N GLU A 213 4.41 5.51 -25.54
CA GLU A 213 3.48 4.42 -25.83
C GLU A 213 2.68 4.03 -24.58
N ALA A 214 3.33 3.94 -23.40
CA ALA A 214 2.69 3.60 -22.15
C ALA A 214 1.53 4.56 -21.79
N VAL A 215 1.62 5.85 -22.14
CA VAL A 215 0.53 6.81 -21.95
C VAL A 215 -0.74 6.37 -22.70
N THR A 216 -0.63 5.76 -23.87
CA THR A 216 -1.78 5.28 -24.64
C THR A 216 -2.50 4.12 -23.97
N ARG A 217 -1.78 3.34 -23.14
CA ARG A 217 -2.31 2.19 -22.41
C ARG A 217 -3.23 2.57 -21.25
N ILE A 218 -3.12 3.81 -20.71
CA ILE A 218 -3.97 4.28 -19.60
C ILE A 218 -5.46 4.12 -19.95
N THR A 219 -5.82 4.37 -21.19
CA THR A 219 -7.22 4.32 -21.66
C THR A 219 -7.54 3.07 -22.49
N ASP A 220 -6.55 2.24 -22.76
CA ASP A 220 -6.77 0.96 -23.45
C ASP A 220 -7.39 -0.05 -22.48
N PRO A 221 -8.60 -0.58 -22.77
CA PRO A 221 -9.29 -1.50 -21.86
C PRO A 221 -8.54 -2.84 -21.65
N ARG A 222 -7.54 -3.16 -22.47
CA ARG A 222 -6.71 -4.38 -22.32
C ARG A 222 -5.67 -4.22 -21.21
N PHE A 223 -5.24 -2.98 -20.93
CA PHE A 223 -4.22 -2.66 -19.92
C PHE A 223 -4.84 -1.92 -18.75
N GLY A 224 -5.48 -0.78 -19.00
CA GLY A 224 -6.01 0.10 -17.99
C GLY A 224 -4.91 0.66 -17.06
N THR A 225 -5.35 1.34 -16.02
CA THR A 225 -4.49 1.60 -14.86
C THR A 225 -4.58 0.39 -13.94
N ILE A 226 -3.46 -0.20 -13.61
CA ILE A 226 -3.41 -1.32 -12.70
C ILE A 226 -3.66 -0.77 -11.30
N GLY A 227 -4.89 -0.88 -10.82
CA GLY A 227 -5.27 -0.39 -9.49
C GLY A 227 -4.56 -1.19 -8.40
N GLY A 228 -3.93 -0.48 -7.47
CA GLY A 228 -3.24 -1.10 -6.32
C GLY A 228 -1.73 -1.19 -6.45
N PHE A 229 -1.14 -0.70 -7.53
CA PHE A 229 0.30 -0.60 -7.65
C PHE A 229 0.79 0.77 -7.16
N SER A 230 1.66 0.76 -6.17
CA SER A 230 2.52 1.89 -5.87
C SER A 230 3.91 1.54 -6.34
N ILE A 231 4.33 2.08 -7.48
CA ILE A 231 5.76 2.24 -7.70
C ILE A 231 6.16 3.32 -6.70
N LEU A 232 6.78 2.90 -5.60
CA LEU A 232 7.44 3.85 -4.74
C LEU A 232 8.78 4.14 -5.41
N PRO A 233 9.01 5.34 -5.95
CA PRO A 233 10.27 5.66 -6.57
C PRO A 233 11.39 5.39 -5.57
N ALA A 234 12.46 4.75 -6.03
CA ALA A 234 13.69 4.68 -5.27
C ALA A 234 14.02 6.10 -4.83
N ALA A 235 14.11 6.28 -3.52
CA ALA A 235 14.12 7.57 -2.84
C ALA A 235 14.58 8.74 -3.71
N ARG A 236 13.69 9.51 -4.28
CA ARG A 236 13.97 10.92 -4.56
C ARG A 236 14.24 11.52 -3.19
N GLY A 237 15.50 11.86 -2.92
CA GLY A 237 15.92 12.38 -1.65
C GLY A 237 14.95 13.43 -1.13
N GLY A 238 14.25 13.11 -0.04
CA GLY A 238 13.58 14.05 0.83
C GLY A 238 12.35 14.72 0.25
N ALA A 239 11.27 13.99 0.05
CA ALA A 239 9.94 14.50 0.34
C ALA A 239 9.18 13.35 0.97
N VAL A 240 9.51 13.03 2.21
CA VAL A 240 8.55 12.50 3.15
C VAL A 240 7.38 13.46 3.08
N LEU A 241 6.20 12.97 2.71
CA LEU A 241 4.99 13.65 3.13
C LEU A 241 4.92 13.43 4.64
N GLU A 242 5.80 14.13 5.36
CA GLU A 242 5.60 14.37 6.77
C GLU A 242 4.27 15.06 6.90
N GLY A 243 3.29 14.34 7.42
CA GLY A 243 2.06 14.90 7.93
C GLY A 243 2.28 15.74 9.20
N ASP A 244 3.36 16.49 9.25
CA ASP A 244 3.61 17.58 10.17
C ASP A 244 4.02 18.80 9.35
N VAL A 245 3.04 19.37 8.66
CA VAL A 245 3.12 20.78 8.41
C VAL A 245 2.83 21.44 9.74
N ALA A 246 3.89 21.64 10.56
CA ALA A 246 3.92 22.79 11.43
C ALA A 246 3.72 24.00 10.50
N VAL A 247 2.48 24.39 10.30
CA VAL A 247 2.13 25.63 9.63
C VAL A 247 2.66 26.72 10.55
N GLU A 248 3.94 27.12 10.34
CA GLU A 248 4.31 28.48 10.72
C GLU A 248 3.26 29.37 10.08
N ALA A 249 2.61 30.16 10.93
CA ALA A 249 1.53 31.07 10.55
C ALA A 249 2.09 32.21 9.68
N GLU A 250 2.57 31.87 8.48
CA GLU A 250 2.78 32.81 7.40
C GLU A 250 1.59 32.72 6.45
N ALA A 251 0.73 33.72 6.59
CA ALA A 251 -0.32 34.13 5.65
C ALA A 251 -1.05 32.96 5.00
N LEU A 252 -2.16 32.54 5.61
CA LEU A 252 -3.19 31.77 4.93
C LEU A 252 -3.38 32.34 3.52
N PRO A 253 -3.27 31.55 2.46
CA PRO A 253 -3.64 32.01 1.15
C PRO A 253 -5.07 32.58 1.26
N GLU A 254 -5.28 33.76 0.71
CA GLU A 254 -6.56 34.45 0.67
C GLU A 254 -7.60 33.39 0.28
N VAL A 255 -8.49 33.07 1.22
CA VAL A 255 -9.55 32.08 1.00
C VAL A 255 -10.32 32.56 -0.21
N LEU A 256 -10.14 31.89 -1.36
CA LEU A 256 -10.94 32.17 -2.54
C LEU A 256 -12.41 32.15 -2.11
N PRO A 257 -13.22 33.13 -2.49
CA PRO A 257 -14.61 33.16 -2.09
C PRO A 257 -15.27 31.86 -2.50
N VAL A 258 -15.65 31.04 -1.52
CA VAL A 258 -16.47 29.86 -1.75
C VAL A 258 -17.76 30.37 -2.36
N GLU A 259 -18.00 30.07 -3.65
CA GLU A 259 -19.29 30.40 -4.26
C GLU A 259 -20.36 29.70 -3.41
N PRO A 260 -21.39 30.45 -2.99
CA PRO A 260 -22.42 29.86 -2.14
C PRO A 260 -23.09 28.71 -2.93
N SER A 261 -23.22 27.56 -2.28
CA SER A 261 -23.96 26.44 -2.86
C SER A 261 -25.32 26.89 -3.34
N PRO A 262 -25.77 26.47 -4.54
CA PRO A 262 -27.05 26.90 -5.09
C PRO A 262 -28.17 26.56 -4.11
N THR A 263 -28.94 27.56 -3.72
CA THR A 263 -30.06 27.44 -2.77
C THR A 263 -31.35 26.94 -3.44
N GLU A 264 -31.35 26.87 -4.77
CA GLU A 264 -32.49 26.41 -5.56
C GLU A 264 -32.02 25.36 -6.60
N PRO A 265 -32.84 24.35 -6.92
CA PRO A 265 -32.52 23.42 -7.99
C PRO A 265 -32.29 24.15 -9.31
N PRO A 266 -31.26 23.76 -10.09
CA PRO A 266 -31.03 24.39 -11.40
C PRO A 266 -32.22 24.12 -12.35
N ALA A 267 -32.58 25.11 -13.16
CA ALA A 267 -33.60 24.92 -14.20
C ALA A 267 -33.10 23.89 -15.24
N PRO A 268 -33.99 23.07 -15.80
CA PRO A 268 -33.61 22.14 -16.86
C PRO A 268 -33.08 22.94 -18.08
N PRO A 269 -32.06 22.38 -18.80
CA PRO A 269 -31.57 23.03 -20.02
C PRO A 269 -32.68 23.18 -21.07
N ALA A 270 -32.58 24.21 -21.90
CA ALA A 270 -33.54 24.43 -22.96
C ALA A 270 -33.52 23.28 -23.98
N ALA A 271 -34.67 23.00 -24.57
CA ALA A 271 -34.77 21.97 -25.61
C ALA A 271 -33.81 22.27 -26.78
N GLY A 272 -33.00 21.30 -27.17
CA GLY A 272 -32.00 21.44 -28.23
C GLY A 272 -30.66 22.05 -27.79
N SER A 273 -30.50 22.42 -26.50
CA SER A 273 -29.20 22.83 -25.97
C SER A 273 -28.21 21.68 -25.98
N PRO A 274 -26.91 21.96 -26.18
CA PRO A 274 -25.86 20.94 -25.99
C PRO A 274 -25.89 20.37 -24.56
N VAL A 275 -25.79 19.04 -24.45
CA VAL A 275 -25.64 18.39 -23.16
C VAL A 275 -24.19 18.58 -22.67
N ARG A 276 -24.03 19.04 -21.44
CA ARG A 276 -22.70 19.17 -20.81
C ARG A 276 -22.04 17.82 -20.71
N TRP A 277 -20.82 17.70 -21.26
CA TRP A 277 -20.05 16.48 -21.29
C TRP A 277 -18.58 16.81 -21.02
N PRO A 278 -18.21 17.09 -19.75
CA PRO A 278 -16.87 17.55 -19.43
C PRO A 278 -15.84 16.47 -19.77
N VAL A 279 -14.75 16.88 -20.39
CA VAL A 279 -13.58 16.07 -20.70
C VAL A 279 -12.35 16.86 -20.26
N GLU A 280 -11.51 16.25 -19.48
CA GLU A 280 -10.25 16.81 -19.03
C GLU A 280 -9.12 16.32 -19.92
N ASP A 281 -8.28 17.22 -20.43
CA ASP A 281 -7.03 16.91 -21.12
C ASP A 281 -5.89 16.85 -20.11
N VAL A 282 -5.33 15.66 -19.88
CA VAL A 282 -4.23 15.43 -18.94
C VAL A 282 -2.92 15.30 -19.71
N ALA A 283 -2.00 16.23 -19.48
CA ALA A 283 -0.65 16.17 -20.04
C ALA A 283 0.27 15.37 -19.11
N ILE A 284 0.76 14.23 -19.59
CA ILE A 284 1.77 13.43 -18.89
C ILE A 284 3.13 13.94 -19.31
N THR A 285 3.89 14.49 -18.35
CA THR A 285 5.18 15.15 -18.55
C THR A 285 6.33 14.42 -17.86
N GLY A 286 6.03 13.50 -16.94
CA GLY A 286 7.01 12.65 -16.24
C GLY A 286 6.73 11.19 -16.47
N ALA A 287 7.78 10.39 -16.55
CA ALA A 287 7.69 8.93 -16.59
C ALA A 287 8.94 8.33 -15.93
N GLU A 288 8.72 7.34 -15.09
CA GLU A 288 9.77 6.57 -14.44
C GLU A 288 9.48 5.07 -14.61
N LEU A 289 10.47 4.31 -15.07
CA LEU A 289 10.36 2.86 -15.20
C LEU A 289 10.75 2.23 -13.87
N GLY A 290 9.87 1.40 -13.32
CA GLY A 290 10.08 0.69 -12.08
C GLY A 290 9.47 -0.71 -12.14
N LEU A 291 9.29 -1.31 -10.97
CA LEU A 291 8.65 -2.61 -10.80
C LEU A 291 7.28 -2.44 -10.15
N ALA A 292 6.33 -3.24 -10.58
CA ALA A 292 5.01 -3.33 -9.98
C ALA A 292 4.66 -4.78 -9.70
N GLN A 293 3.97 -5.01 -8.58
CA GLN A 293 3.48 -6.34 -8.25
C GLN A 293 2.25 -6.69 -9.10
N TRP A 294 2.23 -7.89 -9.64
CA TRP A 294 1.12 -8.45 -10.38
C TRP A 294 0.75 -9.82 -9.85
N ASN A 295 -0.51 -9.99 -9.45
CA ASN A 295 -1.02 -11.29 -9.04
C ASN A 295 -1.85 -11.88 -10.19
N THR A 296 -1.45 -13.05 -10.64
CA THR A 296 -2.15 -13.76 -11.70
C THR A 296 -3.40 -14.46 -11.16
N THR A 297 -4.31 -14.81 -12.04
CA THR A 297 -5.59 -15.44 -11.65
C THR A 297 -5.42 -16.89 -11.19
N ASP A 298 -4.29 -17.53 -11.49
CA ASP A 298 -3.90 -18.86 -10.99
C ASP A 298 -3.14 -18.80 -9.65
N GLY A 299 -2.97 -17.58 -9.09
CA GLY A 299 -2.41 -17.35 -7.76
C GLY A 299 -0.91 -17.09 -7.71
N ALA A 300 -0.22 -17.04 -8.86
CA ALA A 300 1.18 -16.63 -8.88
C ALA A 300 1.32 -15.12 -8.64
N SER A 301 2.41 -14.72 -7.99
CA SER A 301 2.78 -13.33 -7.80
C SER A 301 4.07 -13.02 -8.56
N LEU A 302 4.08 -11.89 -9.25
CA LEU A 302 5.18 -11.43 -10.09
C LEU A 302 5.57 -10.00 -9.70
N LEU A 303 6.83 -9.62 -9.96
CA LEU A 303 7.24 -8.23 -10.10
C LEU A 303 7.52 -7.97 -11.58
N VAL A 304 6.73 -7.11 -12.17
CA VAL A 304 6.76 -6.80 -13.60
C VAL A 304 7.19 -5.35 -13.84
N PRO A 305 7.94 -5.08 -14.92
CA PRO A 305 8.22 -3.72 -15.33
C PRO A 305 6.95 -2.90 -15.56
N ALA A 306 6.91 -1.71 -14.97
CA ALA A 306 5.78 -0.79 -15.10
C ALA A 306 6.27 0.65 -15.17
N TRP A 307 5.56 1.49 -15.92
CA TRP A 307 5.77 2.92 -15.96
C TRP A 307 4.93 3.62 -14.89
N GLU A 308 5.56 4.43 -14.04
CA GLU A 308 4.88 5.48 -13.32
C GLU A 308 4.85 6.73 -14.19
N LEU A 309 3.66 7.15 -14.55
CA LEU A 309 3.39 8.29 -15.41
C LEU A 309 2.87 9.44 -14.55
N ALA A 310 3.48 10.62 -14.65
CA ALA A 310 3.15 11.78 -13.83
C ALA A 310 2.65 12.96 -14.66
N ALA A 311 1.59 13.61 -14.21
CA ALA A 311 1.13 14.90 -14.70
C ALA A 311 1.77 16.07 -13.92
N GLU A 312 1.67 17.29 -14.47
CA GLU A 312 2.23 18.50 -13.84
C GLU A 312 1.58 18.83 -12.48
N ASP A 313 0.35 18.39 -12.26
CA ASP A 313 -0.40 18.61 -11.01
C ASP A 313 -0.08 17.57 -9.92
N GLY A 314 0.86 16.67 -10.18
CA GLY A 314 1.32 15.66 -9.23
C GLY A 314 0.50 14.37 -9.22
N ARG A 315 -0.56 14.26 -10.02
CA ARG A 315 -1.28 12.99 -10.20
C ARG A 315 -0.39 11.97 -10.92
N THR A 316 -0.47 10.71 -10.52
CA THR A 316 0.30 9.61 -11.11
C THR A 316 -0.59 8.44 -11.54
N TRP A 317 -0.13 7.70 -12.53
CA TRP A 317 -0.77 6.49 -13.05
C TRP A 317 0.30 5.43 -13.28
N THR A 318 0.06 4.22 -12.82
CA THR A 318 0.95 3.08 -13.06
C THR A 318 0.40 2.23 -14.19
N VAL A 319 1.23 1.93 -15.17
CA VAL A 319 0.87 1.19 -16.37
C VAL A 319 1.92 0.12 -16.66
N LEU A 320 1.46 -1.09 -17.01
CA LEU A 320 2.34 -2.20 -17.40
C LEU A 320 3.25 -1.78 -18.57
N ALA A 321 4.57 -1.98 -18.38
CA ALA A 321 5.56 -1.64 -19.39
C ALA A 321 5.87 -2.77 -20.37
N LEU A 322 5.56 -4.05 -20.05
CA LEU A 322 5.86 -5.19 -20.92
C LEU A 322 5.27 -5.00 -22.32
N ALA A 323 6.04 -5.32 -23.34
CA ALA A 323 5.55 -5.30 -24.72
C ALA A 323 4.48 -6.40 -24.97
N GLU A 324 3.58 -6.20 -25.93
CA GLU A 324 2.45 -7.11 -26.15
C GLU A 324 2.89 -8.54 -26.52
N ASP A 325 4.01 -8.71 -27.19
CA ASP A 325 4.58 -10.00 -27.58
C ASP A 325 5.17 -10.79 -26.40
N ALA A 326 5.36 -10.11 -25.26
CA ALA A 326 5.76 -10.72 -23.98
C ALA A 326 4.56 -11.13 -23.09
N LEU A 327 3.32 -10.88 -23.54
CA LEU A 327 2.10 -11.13 -22.78
C LEU A 327 1.28 -12.26 -23.41
N ASP A 328 0.76 -13.14 -22.58
CA ASP A 328 -0.30 -14.07 -23.00
C ASP A 328 -1.66 -13.40 -22.75
N MET A 329 -2.28 -12.93 -23.83
CA MET A 329 -3.58 -12.26 -23.80
C MET A 329 -4.75 -13.19 -24.11
N ASN A 330 -4.54 -14.50 -24.12
CA ASN A 330 -5.61 -15.46 -24.37
C ASN A 330 -6.59 -15.46 -23.18
N PRO A 331 -7.90 -15.60 -23.43
CA PRO A 331 -8.86 -15.82 -22.36
C PRO A 331 -8.49 -17.07 -21.55
N LEU A 332 -8.77 -17.04 -20.26
CA LEU A 332 -8.67 -18.25 -19.42
C LEU A 332 -9.79 -19.22 -19.85
N ASP A 333 -9.44 -20.48 -20.05
CA ASP A 333 -10.38 -21.56 -20.40
C ASP A 333 -11.34 -21.91 -19.24
#